data_cfc61feca92d1e09656b40633e6afd58
#
_entry.id   cfc61feca92d1e09656b40633e6afd58
#
_cell.length_a   1.000
_cell.length_b   1.000
_cell.length_c   1.000
_cell.angle_alpha   90.00
_cell.angle_beta   90.00
_cell.angle_gamma   90.00
#
_symmetry.space_group_name_H-M   'P 1'
#
loop_
_entity.id
_entity.type
_entity.pdbx_description
1 polymer ?
#
loop_
_entity_poly.entity_id
_entity_poly.type
_entity_poly.pdbx_seq_one_letter_code
_entity_poly.pdbx_strand_id
1 'polypeptide(L)'
;MDWQFVFSQALTQAIGPTMLIYALGAIGLNLQFGYTGLLNFGQAAFAAMGAYGLALSVVAWGLPFWWGIVIGLLAACVMALLLGIPTLRLRADYLAIVTIAAAEIVRRIMRATVWSDTTGGSDGMRGFSEPFFEMIPWARDTTWSFLFVSMDNGRLAVDFGIVTLQYSYRDTWVMVVGWALVAVILLVMMLLIHSPWGRVLKGIREDEEAVRSLGKNVFAYKMQALVLGGIIGAVAGFVFALSRANVQPDGFTTDFTFYFYVVLILGGAARIFGPVLGAALFWFLYNILAQGLIQAIQAEVIPSSVIDSTQVGPLVFFLLGLGMVLLLIFRPQGLIGNRKELMFDVR
;
A
#
# COMPACT_ATOMS: atom_id res chain seq x y z
N MET A 1 -0.88 -21.16 -25.16
CA MET A 1 -0.80 -20.53 -23.84
C MET A 1 0.54 -20.84 -23.21
N ASP A 2 1.32 -19.83 -22.90
CA ASP A 2 2.59 -19.98 -22.19
C ASP A 2 2.39 -19.77 -20.68
N TRP A 3 2.07 -20.86 -19.98
CA TRP A 3 1.85 -20.84 -18.54
C TRP A 3 3.11 -20.47 -17.75
N GLN A 4 4.30 -20.80 -18.29
CA GLN A 4 5.56 -20.44 -17.67
C GLN A 4 5.74 -18.92 -17.60
N PHE A 5 5.41 -18.23 -18.68
CA PHE A 5 5.40 -16.76 -18.72
C PHE A 5 4.38 -16.17 -17.73
N VAL A 6 3.15 -16.72 -17.70
CA VAL A 6 2.08 -16.24 -16.79
C VAL A 6 2.52 -16.35 -15.32
N PHE A 7 3.06 -17.51 -14.93
CA PHE A 7 3.56 -17.72 -13.57
C PHE A 7 4.76 -16.83 -13.23
N SER A 8 5.70 -16.67 -14.17
CA SER A 8 6.86 -15.79 -14.00
C SER A 8 6.42 -14.36 -13.74
N GLN A 9 5.51 -13.83 -14.55
CA GLN A 9 4.98 -12.48 -14.38
C GLN A 9 4.20 -12.32 -13.07
N ALA A 10 3.37 -13.30 -12.69
CA ALA A 10 2.62 -13.27 -11.46
C ALA A 10 3.54 -13.23 -10.22
N LEU A 11 4.58 -14.05 -10.19
CA LEU A 11 5.57 -14.06 -9.11
C LEU A 11 6.43 -12.78 -9.10
N THR A 12 6.80 -12.26 -10.26
CA THR A 12 7.53 -10.99 -10.38
C THR A 12 6.74 -9.85 -9.72
N GLN A 13 5.43 -9.76 -9.95
CA GLN A 13 4.59 -8.75 -9.33
C GLN A 13 4.27 -9.04 -7.85
N ALA A 14 4.20 -10.31 -7.45
CA ALA A 14 3.94 -10.71 -6.06
C ALA A 14 5.08 -10.37 -5.09
N ILE A 15 6.29 -10.10 -5.59
CA ILE A 15 7.47 -9.77 -4.77
C ILE A 15 7.97 -8.35 -5.11
N GLY A 16 7.51 -7.79 -6.24
CA GLY A 16 7.98 -6.57 -6.84
C GLY A 16 7.57 -5.27 -6.13
N PRO A 17 7.96 -4.11 -6.68
CA PRO A 17 7.68 -2.79 -6.09
C PRO A 17 6.19 -2.55 -5.82
N THR A 18 5.32 -3.01 -6.71
CA THR A 18 3.87 -2.84 -6.57
C THR A 18 3.35 -3.49 -5.29
N MET A 19 3.74 -4.74 -5.02
CA MET A 19 3.36 -5.44 -3.79
C MET A 19 3.83 -4.68 -2.55
N LEU A 20 5.07 -4.16 -2.54
CA LEU A 20 5.64 -3.42 -1.41
C LEU A 20 4.85 -2.16 -1.07
N ILE A 21 4.37 -1.42 -2.07
CA ILE A 21 3.52 -0.24 -1.89
C ILE A 21 2.25 -0.61 -1.14
N TYR A 22 1.58 -1.67 -1.61
CA TYR A 22 0.33 -2.12 -1.00
C TYR A 22 0.53 -2.78 0.37
N ALA A 23 1.63 -3.48 0.57
CA ALA A 23 2.01 -4.02 1.87
C ALA A 23 2.22 -2.91 2.91
N LEU A 24 3.01 -1.88 2.57
CA LEU A 24 3.25 -0.73 3.46
C LEU A 24 1.97 0.02 3.79
N GLY A 25 1.15 0.36 2.79
CA GLY A 25 -0.13 1.03 3.01
C GLY A 25 -1.07 0.21 3.89
N ALA A 26 -1.14 -1.10 3.65
CA ALA A 26 -1.95 -2.02 4.44
C ALA A 26 -1.40 -2.25 5.85
N ILE A 27 -0.06 -2.19 6.09
CA ILE A 27 0.52 -2.23 7.45
C ILE A 27 0.07 -1.00 8.24
N GLY A 28 0.11 0.20 7.65
CA GLY A 28 -0.39 1.42 8.29
C GLY A 28 -1.87 1.31 8.64
N LEU A 29 -2.67 0.81 7.70
CA LEU A 29 -4.08 0.59 7.90
C LEU A 29 -4.37 -0.52 8.94
N ASN A 30 -3.54 -1.56 9.01
CA ASN A 30 -3.66 -2.61 10.01
C ASN A 30 -3.48 -2.08 11.43
N LEU A 31 -2.63 -1.09 11.65
CA LEU A 31 -2.50 -0.44 12.95
C LEU A 31 -3.79 0.30 13.33
N GLN A 32 -4.38 1.01 12.37
CA GLN A 32 -5.60 1.79 12.58
C GLN A 32 -6.84 0.87 12.69
N PHE A 33 -7.10 0.07 11.68
CA PHE A 33 -8.27 -0.78 11.60
C PHE A 33 -8.08 -2.10 12.37
N GLY A 34 -7.01 -2.83 12.09
CA GLY A 34 -6.79 -4.16 12.66
C GLY A 34 -6.62 -4.16 14.17
N TYR A 35 -5.80 -3.26 14.71
CA TYR A 35 -5.47 -3.24 16.13
C TYR A 35 -6.29 -2.25 16.96
N THR A 36 -6.78 -1.14 16.36
CA THR A 36 -7.47 -0.07 17.11
C THR A 36 -8.96 0.00 16.78
N GLY A 37 -9.43 -0.63 15.69
CA GLY A 37 -10.82 -0.55 15.23
C GLY A 37 -11.20 0.78 14.58
N LEU A 38 -10.22 1.59 14.14
CA LEU A 38 -10.46 2.85 13.46
C LEU A 38 -10.71 2.62 11.97
N LEU A 39 -11.91 2.96 11.50
CA LEU A 39 -12.27 2.90 10.08
C LEU A 39 -11.75 4.14 9.35
N ASN A 40 -10.50 4.08 8.89
CA ASN A 40 -9.90 5.15 8.09
C ASN A 40 -9.90 4.80 6.60
N PHE A 41 -10.81 5.38 5.84
CA PHE A 41 -10.82 5.25 4.38
C PHE A 41 -10.04 6.36 3.65
N GLY A 42 -9.30 7.16 4.39
CA GLY A 42 -8.45 8.23 3.88
C GLY A 42 -6.97 7.86 3.72
N GLN A 43 -6.60 6.59 3.74
CA GLN A 43 -5.20 6.17 3.70
C GLN A 43 -4.47 6.62 2.42
N ALA A 44 -5.19 6.74 1.29
CA ALA A 44 -4.66 7.31 0.05
C ALA A 44 -4.17 8.75 0.22
N ALA A 45 -4.83 9.58 1.06
CA ALA A 45 -4.38 10.94 1.33
C ALA A 45 -3.05 10.98 2.09
N PHE A 46 -2.84 10.06 3.02
CA PHE A 46 -1.55 9.94 3.71
C PHE A 46 -0.43 9.53 2.75
N ALA A 47 -0.71 8.60 1.84
CA ALA A 47 0.22 8.24 0.77
C ALA A 47 0.48 9.43 -0.16
N ALA A 48 -0.55 10.21 -0.51
CA ALA A 48 -0.40 11.44 -1.30
C ALA A 48 0.47 12.47 -0.56
N MET A 49 0.28 12.69 0.75
CA MET A 49 1.12 13.59 1.53
C MET A 49 2.60 13.18 1.48
N GLY A 50 2.91 11.89 1.60
CA GLY A 50 4.27 11.38 1.42
C GLY A 50 4.80 11.68 0.01
N ALA A 51 4.11 11.21 -1.01
CA ALA A 51 4.53 11.33 -2.41
C ALA A 51 4.71 12.79 -2.86
N TYR A 52 3.73 13.64 -2.58
CA TYR A 52 3.79 15.07 -2.92
C TYR A 52 4.78 15.83 -2.04
N GLY A 53 4.91 15.48 -0.75
CA GLY A 53 5.93 16.07 0.13
C GLY A 53 7.34 15.85 -0.42
N LEU A 54 7.62 14.65 -0.95
CA LEU A 54 8.89 14.36 -1.62
C LEU A 54 9.04 15.15 -2.92
N ALA A 55 8.03 15.09 -3.81
CA ALA A 55 8.10 15.69 -5.13
C ALA A 55 8.19 17.23 -5.07
N LEU A 56 7.33 17.87 -4.27
CA LEU A 56 7.30 19.33 -4.08
C LEU A 56 8.62 19.86 -3.52
N SER A 57 9.19 19.16 -2.52
CA SER A 57 10.44 19.59 -1.89
C SER A 57 11.61 19.64 -2.87
N VAL A 58 11.70 18.64 -3.73
CA VAL A 58 12.81 18.52 -4.69
C VAL A 58 12.57 19.41 -5.91
N VAL A 59 11.38 19.34 -6.51
CA VAL A 59 11.12 20.01 -7.80
C VAL A 59 10.74 21.47 -7.63
N ALA A 60 9.80 21.79 -6.73
CA ALA A 60 9.29 23.14 -6.60
C ALA A 60 10.18 24.02 -5.70
N TRP A 61 10.78 23.43 -4.65
CA TRP A 61 11.59 24.19 -3.67
C TRP A 61 13.10 23.98 -3.84
N GLY A 62 13.55 23.08 -4.71
CA GLY A 62 14.97 22.82 -4.95
C GLY A 62 15.72 22.27 -3.74
N LEU A 63 15.01 21.67 -2.78
CA LEU A 63 15.61 21.12 -1.56
C LEU A 63 16.27 19.76 -1.83
N PRO A 64 17.31 19.40 -1.05
CA PRO A 64 17.88 18.06 -1.10
C PRO A 64 16.84 16.97 -0.86
N PHE A 65 16.97 15.83 -1.54
CA PHE A 65 16.06 14.69 -1.49
C PHE A 65 15.62 14.28 -0.07
N TRP A 66 16.56 14.29 0.88
CA TRP A 66 16.27 13.88 2.27
C TRP A 66 15.28 14.79 2.99
N TRP A 67 15.29 16.09 2.67
CA TRP A 67 14.28 17.01 3.19
C TRP A 67 12.88 16.69 2.69
N GLY A 68 12.76 16.15 1.48
CA GLY A 68 11.48 15.71 0.94
C GLY A 68 10.84 14.60 1.77
N ILE A 69 11.65 13.66 2.27
CA ILE A 69 11.17 12.61 3.18
C ILE A 69 10.66 13.22 4.48
N VAL A 70 11.44 14.12 5.10
CA VAL A 70 11.03 14.78 6.36
C VAL A 70 9.74 15.58 6.17
N ILE A 71 9.63 16.36 5.11
CA ILE A 71 8.47 17.18 4.80
C ILE A 71 7.23 16.32 4.54
N GLY A 72 7.38 15.22 3.78
CA GLY A 72 6.28 14.29 3.53
C GLY A 72 5.76 13.61 4.80
N LEU A 73 6.66 13.21 5.71
CA LEU A 73 6.27 12.64 7.02
C LEU A 73 5.59 13.69 7.91
N LEU A 74 6.10 14.92 7.94
CA LEU A 74 5.48 16.02 8.68
C LEU A 74 4.10 16.37 8.11
N ALA A 75 3.96 16.42 6.79
CA ALA A 75 2.67 16.64 6.13
C ALA A 75 1.65 15.56 6.51
N ALA A 76 2.07 14.29 6.55
CA ALA A 76 1.22 13.20 7.02
C ALA A 76 0.84 13.35 8.50
N CYS A 77 1.76 13.76 9.37
CA CYS A 77 1.46 14.06 10.77
C CYS A 77 0.43 15.19 10.91
N VAL A 78 0.63 16.29 10.20
CA VAL A 78 -0.31 17.42 10.19
C VAL A 78 -1.68 16.99 9.70
N MET A 79 -1.71 16.22 8.61
CA MET A 79 -2.96 15.64 8.07
C MET A 79 -3.67 14.76 9.10
N ALA A 80 -2.93 13.92 9.82
CA ALA A 80 -3.49 13.06 10.87
C ALA A 80 -4.09 13.88 12.02
N LEU A 81 -3.42 14.96 12.43
CA LEU A 81 -3.93 15.86 13.47
C LEU A 81 -5.17 16.62 13.00
N LEU A 82 -5.13 17.17 11.78
CA LEU A 82 -6.27 17.89 11.20
C LEU A 82 -7.51 16.99 11.06
N LEU A 83 -7.33 15.74 10.65
CA LEU A 83 -8.41 14.76 10.59
C LEU A 83 -8.82 14.29 11.98
N GLY A 84 -7.86 13.89 12.80
CA GLY A 84 -8.14 13.19 14.04
C GLY A 84 -8.79 14.06 15.11
N ILE A 85 -8.40 15.34 15.24
CA ILE A 85 -8.96 16.24 16.26
C ILE A 85 -10.48 16.35 16.17
N PRO A 86 -11.08 16.64 15.01
CA PRO A 86 -12.54 16.71 14.90
C PRO A 86 -13.21 15.34 14.83
N THR A 87 -12.56 14.33 14.20
CA THR A 87 -13.27 13.10 13.78
C THR A 87 -13.20 11.95 14.78
N LEU A 88 -12.14 11.84 15.59
CA LEU A 88 -12.01 10.75 16.56
C LEU A 88 -13.02 10.83 17.73
N ARG A 89 -13.78 11.91 17.82
CA ARG A 89 -14.91 12.06 18.74
C ARG A 89 -16.22 11.54 18.17
N LEU A 90 -16.25 11.26 16.86
CA LEU A 90 -17.42 10.75 16.17
C LEU A 90 -17.49 9.21 16.28
N ARG A 91 -18.67 8.66 16.01
CA ARG A 91 -18.84 7.20 15.84
C ARG A 91 -18.04 6.70 14.63
N ALA A 92 -17.68 5.42 14.64
CA ALA A 92 -16.83 4.80 13.62
C ALA A 92 -17.30 5.04 12.18
N ASP A 93 -18.64 4.97 11.94
CA ASP A 93 -19.21 5.16 10.60
C ASP A 93 -19.00 6.59 10.06
N TYR A 94 -19.15 7.60 10.94
CA TYR A 94 -18.91 9.00 10.57
C TYR A 94 -17.42 9.26 10.30
N LEU A 95 -16.53 8.61 11.05
CA LEU A 95 -15.09 8.69 10.80
C LEU A 95 -14.76 8.19 9.38
N ALA A 96 -15.36 7.06 8.98
CA ALA A 96 -15.17 6.49 7.64
C ALA A 96 -15.56 7.50 6.54
N ILE A 97 -16.74 8.09 6.63
CA ILE A 97 -17.24 9.06 5.64
C ILE A 97 -16.36 10.30 5.57
N VAL A 98 -15.98 10.86 6.72
CA VAL A 98 -15.16 12.09 6.77
C VAL A 98 -13.77 11.83 6.22
N THR A 99 -13.17 10.67 6.48
CA THR A 99 -11.83 10.33 5.96
C THR A 99 -11.83 10.14 4.45
N ILE A 100 -12.90 9.58 3.85
CA ILE A 100 -13.08 9.54 2.39
C ILE A 100 -13.16 10.96 1.82
N ALA A 101 -14.03 11.80 2.40
CA ALA A 101 -14.21 13.16 1.92
C ALA A 101 -12.91 13.97 2.02
N ALA A 102 -12.16 13.83 3.11
CA ALA A 102 -10.87 14.49 3.27
C ALA A 102 -9.82 14.02 2.25
N ALA A 103 -9.77 12.73 1.95
CA ALA A 103 -8.87 12.21 0.93
C ALA A 103 -9.19 12.78 -0.45
N GLU A 104 -10.48 12.87 -0.80
CA GLU A 104 -10.90 13.45 -2.05
C GLU A 104 -10.64 14.97 -2.12
N ILE A 105 -10.81 15.69 -1.01
CA ILE A 105 -10.45 17.12 -0.91
C ILE A 105 -8.95 17.31 -1.18
N VAL A 106 -8.09 16.53 -0.52
CA VAL A 106 -6.63 16.57 -0.74
C VAL A 106 -6.31 16.32 -2.22
N ARG A 107 -6.88 15.27 -2.80
CA ARG A 107 -6.68 14.95 -4.22
C ARG A 107 -7.09 16.10 -5.14
N ARG A 108 -8.24 16.73 -4.88
CA ARG A 108 -8.73 17.86 -5.67
C ARG A 108 -7.90 19.11 -5.51
N ILE A 109 -7.38 19.38 -4.31
CA ILE A 109 -6.44 20.49 -4.08
C ILE A 109 -5.18 20.28 -4.91
N MET A 110 -4.59 19.07 -4.91
CA MET A 110 -3.40 18.76 -5.69
C MET A 110 -3.65 18.82 -7.22
N ARG A 111 -4.88 18.57 -7.66
CA ARG A 111 -5.28 18.65 -9.06
C ARG A 111 -5.64 20.06 -9.52
N ALA A 112 -5.89 20.99 -8.59
CA ALA A 112 -6.41 22.30 -8.92
C ALA A 112 -5.43 23.10 -9.80
N THR A 113 -5.96 23.73 -10.87
CA THR A 113 -5.17 24.52 -11.82
C THR A 113 -4.51 25.75 -11.19
N VAL A 114 -5.07 26.25 -10.09
CA VAL A 114 -4.46 27.36 -9.30
C VAL A 114 -3.09 26.98 -8.74
N TRP A 115 -2.85 25.70 -8.49
CA TRP A 115 -1.61 25.18 -7.94
C TRP A 115 -0.76 24.43 -8.98
N SER A 116 -1.15 24.49 -10.28
CA SER A 116 -0.47 23.71 -11.34
C SER A 116 1.02 24.00 -11.43
N ASP A 117 1.43 25.24 -11.21
CA ASP A 117 2.85 25.65 -11.25
C ASP A 117 3.69 25.00 -10.13
N THR A 118 3.05 24.62 -9.03
CA THR A 118 3.72 23.99 -7.88
C THR A 118 3.49 22.48 -7.81
N THR A 119 2.25 22.02 -8.01
CA THR A 119 1.86 20.60 -7.86
C THR A 119 1.89 19.81 -9.17
N GLY A 120 2.12 20.49 -10.31
CA GLY A 120 1.98 19.89 -11.63
C GLY A 120 0.52 19.68 -12.07
N GLY A 121 -0.47 20.04 -11.25
CA GLY A 121 -1.89 19.89 -11.56
C GLY A 121 -2.26 18.45 -11.94
N SER A 122 -2.99 18.28 -13.04
CA SER A 122 -3.41 16.97 -13.57
C SER A 122 -2.24 16.16 -14.14
N ASP A 123 -1.20 16.81 -14.66
CA ASP A 123 -0.06 16.14 -15.30
C ASP A 123 0.92 15.55 -14.28
N GLY A 124 0.84 16.05 -13.05
CA GLY A 124 1.67 15.63 -11.94
C GLY A 124 3.11 16.13 -12.01
N MET A 125 3.97 15.57 -11.15
CA MET A 125 5.36 15.99 -10.97
C MET A 125 6.31 14.87 -11.35
N ARG A 126 7.43 15.24 -12.02
CA ARG A 126 8.52 14.34 -12.42
C ARG A 126 9.87 14.96 -12.07
N GLY A 127 10.95 14.18 -12.17
CA GLY A 127 12.32 14.69 -11.98
C GLY A 127 12.79 14.71 -10.53
N PHE A 128 11.99 14.36 -9.55
CA PHE A 128 12.37 14.30 -8.13
C PHE A 128 13.12 13.03 -7.73
N SER A 129 13.07 11.98 -8.56
CA SER A 129 13.58 10.65 -8.22
C SER A 129 15.05 10.42 -8.63
N GLU A 130 15.65 11.28 -9.44
CA GLU A 130 17.03 11.09 -9.90
C GLU A 130 18.04 10.97 -8.76
N PRO A 131 18.03 11.82 -7.70
CA PRO A 131 18.98 11.70 -6.59
C PRO A 131 18.86 10.33 -5.86
N PHE A 132 17.69 9.74 -5.84
CA PHE A 132 17.48 8.40 -5.28
C PHE A 132 18.12 7.30 -6.13
N PHE A 133 18.05 7.42 -7.45
CA PHE A 133 18.66 6.44 -8.36
C PHE A 133 20.16 6.63 -8.55
N GLU A 134 20.70 7.81 -8.27
CA GLU A 134 22.15 8.05 -8.20
C GLU A 134 22.80 7.34 -7.01
N MET A 135 22.03 7.02 -5.97
CA MET A 135 22.52 6.28 -4.80
C MET A 135 22.65 4.77 -5.03
N ILE A 136 22.32 4.24 -6.21
CA ILE A 136 22.43 2.80 -6.49
C ILE A 136 23.90 2.38 -6.36
N PRO A 137 24.23 1.40 -5.47
CA PRO A 137 25.62 1.06 -5.18
C PRO A 137 26.33 0.22 -6.24
N TRP A 138 25.60 -0.28 -7.23
CA TRP A 138 26.15 -1.08 -8.33
C TRP A 138 26.08 -0.31 -9.65
N ALA A 139 27.08 -0.54 -10.52
CA ALA A 139 27.11 0.09 -11.83
C ALA A 139 26.08 -0.54 -12.79
N ARG A 140 25.64 0.21 -13.80
CA ARG A 140 24.66 -0.26 -14.80
C ARG A 140 25.13 -1.45 -15.61
N ASP A 141 26.44 -1.56 -15.82
CA ASP A 141 27.12 -2.61 -16.56
C ASP A 141 27.56 -3.78 -15.66
N THR A 142 27.15 -3.76 -14.38
CA THR A 142 27.46 -4.84 -13.45
C THR A 142 26.83 -6.16 -13.94
N THR A 143 27.72 -7.15 -14.15
CA THR A 143 27.33 -8.52 -14.50
C THR A 143 27.91 -9.47 -13.48
N TRP A 144 27.07 -10.26 -12.85
CA TRP A 144 27.46 -11.37 -11.98
C TRP A 144 26.37 -12.42 -11.95
N SER A 145 26.74 -13.66 -11.68
CA SER A 145 25.79 -14.75 -11.48
C SER A 145 26.22 -15.61 -10.29
N PHE A 146 25.29 -15.89 -9.41
CA PHE A 146 25.50 -16.76 -8.27
C PHE A 146 24.27 -17.64 -8.06
N LEU A 147 24.41 -18.95 -8.20
CA LEU A 147 23.33 -19.92 -8.09
C LEU A 147 22.16 -19.61 -9.06
N PHE A 148 21.03 -19.20 -8.49
CA PHE A 148 19.79 -18.89 -9.22
C PHE A 148 19.62 -17.39 -9.46
N VAL A 149 20.53 -16.56 -8.98
CA VAL A 149 20.45 -15.11 -9.07
C VAL A 149 21.52 -14.61 -10.00
N SER A 150 21.13 -13.86 -11.01
CA SER A 150 22.06 -13.20 -11.93
C SER A 150 21.69 -11.72 -12.07
N MET A 151 22.71 -10.91 -12.24
CA MET A 151 22.56 -9.52 -12.64
C MET A 151 23.24 -9.35 -14.00
N ASP A 152 22.48 -8.91 -14.98
CA ASP A 152 22.97 -8.63 -16.33
C ASP A 152 22.59 -7.19 -16.71
N ASN A 153 23.60 -6.39 -17.04
CA ASN A 153 23.41 -4.96 -17.33
C ASN A 153 22.57 -4.23 -16.26
N GLY A 154 22.80 -4.57 -14.99
CA GLY A 154 22.09 -4.02 -13.86
C GLY A 154 20.63 -4.50 -13.70
N ARG A 155 20.17 -5.42 -14.53
CA ARG A 155 18.86 -6.08 -14.38
C ARG A 155 19.03 -7.31 -13.50
N LEU A 156 18.18 -7.39 -12.46
CA LEU A 156 18.13 -8.57 -11.61
C LEU A 156 17.28 -9.64 -12.28
N ALA A 157 17.85 -10.82 -12.51
CA ALA A 157 17.12 -12.01 -12.92
C ALA A 157 17.31 -13.10 -11.86
N VAL A 158 16.21 -13.72 -11.44
CA VAL A 158 16.23 -14.89 -10.57
C VAL A 158 15.62 -16.05 -11.34
N ASP A 159 16.46 -17.04 -11.67
CA ASP A 159 16.08 -18.16 -12.50
C ASP A 159 16.00 -19.45 -11.66
N PHE A 160 14.79 -19.96 -11.51
CA PHE A 160 14.53 -21.25 -10.86
C PHE A 160 14.36 -22.40 -11.87
N GLY A 161 14.74 -22.19 -13.13
CA GLY A 161 14.62 -23.17 -14.20
C GLY A 161 13.22 -23.26 -14.83
N ILE A 162 12.18 -23.21 -14.01
CA ILE A 162 10.78 -23.22 -14.46
C ILE A 162 10.21 -21.80 -14.52
N VAL A 163 10.71 -20.90 -13.68
CA VAL A 163 10.22 -19.53 -13.52
C VAL A 163 11.40 -18.58 -13.48
N THR A 164 11.35 -17.55 -14.30
CA THR A 164 12.35 -16.47 -14.33
C THR A 164 11.71 -15.17 -13.87
N LEU A 165 12.20 -14.60 -12.77
CA LEU A 165 11.81 -13.28 -12.30
C LEU A 165 12.77 -12.25 -12.90
N GLN A 166 12.26 -11.20 -13.51
CA GLN A 166 13.09 -10.16 -14.11
C GLN A 166 12.64 -8.78 -13.61
N TYR A 167 13.61 -8.03 -13.09
CA TYR A 167 13.39 -6.68 -12.61
C TYR A 167 14.33 -5.71 -13.33
N SER A 168 13.83 -4.52 -13.63
CA SER A 168 14.66 -3.47 -14.20
C SER A 168 15.69 -2.98 -13.17
N TYR A 169 16.73 -2.30 -13.64
CA TYR A 169 17.75 -1.67 -12.78
C TYR A 169 17.15 -0.78 -11.70
N ARG A 170 16.16 0.04 -12.05
CA ARG A 170 15.46 0.94 -11.11
C ARG A 170 14.55 0.16 -10.15
N ASP A 171 13.79 -0.80 -10.67
CA ASP A 171 12.89 -1.62 -9.84
C ASP A 171 13.66 -2.43 -8.79
N THR A 172 14.83 -2.94 -9.14
CA THR A 172 15.69 -3.68 -8.20
C THR A 172 16.07 -2.81 -7.01
N TRP A 173 16.46 -1.54 -7.26
CA TRP A 173 16.79 -0.62 -6.17
C TRP A 173 15.59 -0.27 -5.31
N VAL A 174 14.43 0.03 -5.93
CA VAL A 174 13.18 0.27 -5.21
C VAL A 174 12.79 -0.95 -4.37
N MET A 175 13.00 -2.18 -4.87
CA MET A 175 12.76 -3.40 -4.11
C MET A 175 13.68 -3.54 -2.91
N VAL A 176 14.98 -3.32 -3.06
CA VAL A 176 15.95 -3.40 -1.94
C VAL A 176 15.54 -2.44 -0.83
N VAL A 177 15.30 -1.18 -1.17
CA VAL A 177 14.89 -0.16 -0.20
C VAL A 177 13.48 -0.46 0.34
N GLY A 178 12.54 -0.86 -0.50
CA GLY A 178 11.17 -1.17 -0.11
C GLY A 178 11.09 -2.35 0.87
N TRP A 179 11.82 -3.45 0.61
CA TRP A 179 11.89 -4.59 1.53
C TRP A 179 12.59 -4.22 2.85
N ALA A 180 13.63 -3.38 2.82
CA ALA A 180 14.26 -2.86 4.03
C ALA A 180 13.27 -2.03 4.87
N LEU A 181 12.48 -1.15 4.22
CA LEU A 181 11.42 -0.37 4.88
C LEU A 181 10.33 -1.28 5.47
N VAL A 182 9.87 -2.28 4.72
CA VAL A 182 8.89 -3.26 5.23
C VAL A 182 9.45 -3.98 6.46
N ALA A 183 10.70 -4.46 6.41
CA ALA A 183 11.33 -5.16 7.54
C ALA A 183 11.44 -4.26 8.78
N VAL A 184 11.89 -3.02 8.62
CA VAL A 184 12.00 -2.04 9.72
C VAL A 184 10.60 -1.74 10.30
N ILE A 185 9.62 -1.47 9.45
CA ILE A 185 8.26 -1.15 9.90
C ILE A 185 7.61 -2.35 10.58
N LEU A 186 7.78 -3.57 10.07
CA LEU A 186 7.30 -4.79 10.73
C LEU A 186 7.95 -4.99 12.10
N LEU A 187 9.25 -4.73 12.21
CA LEU A 187 9.96 -4.80 13.50
C LEU A 187 9.38 -3.77 14.49
N VAL A 188 9.21 -2.53 14.07
CA VAL A 188 8.58 -1.47 14.89
C VAL A 188 7.15 -1.88 15.30
N MET A 189 6.35 -2.36 14.36
CA MET A 189 5.00 -2.84 14.64
C MET A 189 5.00 -4.01 15.64
N MET A 190 5.94 -4.96 15.50
CA MET A 190 6.08 -6.08 16.42
C MET A 190 6.37 -5.59 17.85
N LEU A 191 7.30 -4.66 18.01
CA LEU A 191 7.63 -4.06 19.31
C LEU A 191 6.44 -3.29 19.90
N LEU A 192 5.76 -2.47 19.11
CA LEU A 192 4.62 -1.66 19.54
C LEU A 192 3.43 -2.53 19.98
N ILE A 193 3.07 -3.53 19.20
CA ILE A 193 1.87 -4.36 19.46
C ILE A 193 2.07 -5.30 20.67
N HIS A 194 3.31 -5.72 20.95
CA HIS A 194 3.61 -6.53 22.14
C HIS A 194 3.82 -5.68 23.41
N SER A 195 3.93 -4.37 23.29
CA SER A 195 4.08 -3.42 24.41
C SER A 195 2.76 -3.23 25.20
N PRO A 196 2.81 -2.57 26.37
CA PRO A 196 1.61 -2.15 27.10
C PRO A 196 0.69 -1.27 26.24
N TRP A 197 1.25 -0.45 25.36
CA TRP A 197 0.50 0.42 24.43
C TRP A 197 -0.37 -0.42 23.47
N GLY A 198 0.18 -1.46 22.86
CA GLY A 198 -0.57 -2.33 21.95
C GLY A 198 -1.71 -3.08 22.65
N ARG A 199 -1.55 -3.44 23.93
CA ARG A 199 -2.64 -4.04 24.73
C ARG A 199 -3.81 -3.08 24.91
N VAL A 200 -3.52 -1.81 25.14
CA VAL A 200 -4.59 -0.77 25.28
C VAL A 200 -5.32 -0.58 23.94
N LEU A 201 -4.61 -0.58 22.80
CA LEU A 201 -5.25 -0.48 21.48
C LEU A 201 -6.24 -1.64 21.23
N LYS A 202 -5.82 -2.88 21.53
CA LYS A 202 -6.71 -4.05 21.39
C LYS A 202 -7.93 -3.93 22.32
N GLY A 203 -7.74 -3.45 23.55
CA GLY A 203 -8.86 -3.17 24.46
C GLY A 203 -9.82 -2.13 23.91
N ILE A 204 -9.31 -1.03 23.29
CA ILE A 204 -10.14 0.00 22.66
C ILE A 204 -10.96 -0.58 21.49
N ARG A 205 -10.38 -1.51 20.72
CA ARG A 205 -11.09 -2.17 19.63
C ARG A 205 -12.22 -3.05 20.12
N GLU A 206 -12.05 -3.73 21.26
CA GLU A 206 -13.04 -4.64 21.84
C GLU A 206 -14.15 -3.88 22.55
N ASP A 207 -13.77 -2.98 23.46
CA ASP A 207 -14.72 -2.14 24.22
C ASP A 207 -14.06 -0.81 24.64
N GLU A 208 -14.40 0.25 23.92
CA GLU A 208 -13.89 1.61 24.19
C GLU A 208 -14.32 2.13 25.55
N GLU A 209 -15.57 1.85 25.97
CA GLU A 209 -16.13 2.37 27.22
C GLU A 209 -15.49 1.69 28.43
N ALA A 210 -15.23 0.38 28.33
CA ALA A 210 -14.50 -0.35 29.38
C ALA A 210 -13.09 0.22 29.59
N VAL A 211 -12.35 0.50 28.50
CA VAL A 211 -11.00 1.09 28.59
C VAL A 211 -11.04 2.50 29.18
N ARG A 212 -12.07 3.28 28.82
CA ARG A 212 -12.28 4.63 29.37
C ARG A 212 -12.58 4.58 30.88
N SER A 213 -13.37 3.60 31.31
CA SER A 213 -13.69 3.37 32.73
C SER A 213 -12.47 2.98 33.57
N LEU A 214 -11.46 2.38 32.95
CA LEU A 214 -10.15 2.11 33.55
C LEU A 214 -9.23 3.35 33.62
N GLY A 215 -9.74 4.55 33.31
CA GLY A 215 -9.02 5.81 33.39
C GLY A 215 -8.04 6.05 32.25
N LYS A 216 -8.10 5.31 31.12
CA LYS A 216 -7.22 5.53 29.97
C LYS A 216 -7.79 6.61 29.05
N ASN A 217 -6.91 7.47 28.54
CA ASN A 217 -7.29 8.48 27.55
C ASN A 217 -7.41 7.87 26.16
N VAL A 218 -8.59 7.31 25.86
CA VAL A 218 -8.86 6.62 24.59
C VAL A 218 -8.59 7.52 23.38
N PHE A 219 -8.97 8.82 23.46
CA PHE A 219 -8.72 9.76 22.37
C PHE A 219 -7.23 9.87 22.02
N ALA A 220 -6.36 9.96 23.02
CA ALA A 220 -4.91 10.05 22.80
C ALA A 220 -4.36 8.78 22.14
N TYR A 221 -4.81 7.58 22.55
CA TYR A 221 -4.39 6.32 21.93
C TYR A 221 -4.87 6.21 20.49
N LYS A 222 -6.12 6.57 20.20
CA LYS A 222 -6.66 6.60 18.84
C LYS A 222 -5.90 7.60 17.96
N MET A 223 -5.58 8.79 18.48
CA MET A 223 -4.80 9.80 17.77
C MET A 223 -3.40 9.29 17.43
N GLN A 224 -2.71 8.66 18.38
CA GLN A 224 -1.40 8.07 18.14
C GLN A 224 -1.45 6.96 17.06
N ALA A 225 -2.48 6.11 17.10
CA ALA A 225 -2.67 5.08 16.09
C ALA A 225 -2.94 5.69 14.69
N LEU A 226 -3.73 6.76 14.62
CA LEU A 226 -4.02 7.47 13.38
C LEU A 226 -2.75 8.12 12.81
N VAL A 227 -1.95 8.79 13.64
CA VAL A 227 -0.68 9.44 13.24
C VAL A 227 0.32 8.39 12.76
N LEU A 228 0.59 7.35 13.55
CA LEU A 228 1.56 6.31 13.19
C LEU A 228 1.14 5.55 11.93
N GLY A 229 -0.12 5.16 11.83
CA GLY A 229 -0.63 4.50 10.62
C GLY A 229 -0.62 5.41 9.40
N GLY A 230 -0.85 6.71 9.58
CA GLY A 230 -0.73 7.73 8.54
C GLY A 230 0.72 7.92 8.07
N ILE A 231 1.69 7.95 9.00
CA ILE A 231 3.12 7.99 8.69
C ILE A 231 3.53 6.77 7.85
N ILE A 232 3.09 5.57 8.23
CA ILE A 232 3.37 4.36 7.44
C ILE A 232 2.71 4.46 6.06
N GLY A 233 1.51 5.03 5.97
CA GLY A 233 0.86 5.35 4.70
C GLY A 233 1.67 6.31 3.84
N ALA A 234 2.29 7.34 4.42
CA ALA A 234 3.19 8.26 3.71
C ALA A 234 4.45 7.54 3.20
N VAL A 235 5.00 6.59 3.95
CA VAL A 235 6.12 5.74 3.47
C VAL A 235 5.70 4.92 2.26
N ALA A 236 4.48 4.36 2.23
CA ALA A 236 3.94 3.71 1.03
C ALA A 236 3.87 4.68 -0.15
N GLY A 237 3.50 5.94 0.10
CA GLY A 237 3.50 7.02 -0.89
C GLY A 237 4.88 7.35 -1.43
N PHE A 238 5.94 7.34 -0.61
CA PHE A 238 7.33 7.50 -1.09
C PHE A 238 7.71 6.38 -2.05
N VAL A 239 7.46 5.12 -1.67
CA VAL A 239 7.78 3.97 -2.52
C VAL A 239 6.98 4.02 -3.82
N PHE A 240 5.70 4.44 -3.76
CA PHE A 240 4.86 4.64 -4.95
C PHE A 240 5.45 5.69 -5.89
N ALA A 241 5.82 6.87 -5.36
CA ALA A 241 6.41 7.97 -6.11
C ALA A 241 7.73 7.56 -6.79
N LEU A 242 8.62 6.91 -6.04
CA LEU A 242 9.92 6.46 -6.53
C LEU A 242 9.80 5.35 -7.58
N SER A 243 8.90 4.38 -7.36
CA SER A 243 8.66 3.29 -8.32
C SER A 243 8.15 3.80 -9.66
N ARG A 244 7.27 4.81 -9.66
CA ARG A 244 6.69 5.35 -10.89
C ARG A 244 7.50 6.52 -11.47
N ALA A 245 8.42 7.10 -10.71
CA ALA A 245 9.15 8.33 -11.03
C ALA A 245 8.20 9.48 -11.46
N ASN A 246 6.95 9.40 -11.05
CA ASN A 246 5.89 10.36 -11.33
C ASN A 246 4.88 10.37 -10.19
N VAL A 247 4.43 11.56 -9.79
CA VAL A 247 3.38 11.77 -8.79
C VAL A 247 2.28 12.57 -9.41
N GLN A 248 1.11 11.97 -9.55
CA GLN A 248 -0.09 12.62 -10.11
C GLN A 248 -1.30 12.37 -9.19
N PRO A 249 -2.26 13.32 -9.12
CA PRO A 249 -3.39 13.22 -8.19
C PRO A 249 -4.27 11.99 -8.43
N ASP A 250 -4.40 11.56 -9.69
CA ASP A 250 -5.24 10.43 -10.07
C ASP A 250 -4.65 9.07 -9.64
N GLY A 251 -3.40 9.04 -9.17
CA GLY A 251 -2.81 7.86 -8.52
C GLY A 251 -3.30 7.63 -7.07
N PHE A 252 -3.94 8.63 -6.44
CA PHE A 252 -4.37 8.61 -5.05
C PHE A 252 -5.89 8.69 -4.89
N THR A 253 -6.60 7.98 -5.76
CA THR A 253 -8.07 7.86 -5.68
C THR A 253 -8.50 7.07 -4.45
N THR A 254 -9.79 7.13 -4.13
CA THR A 254 -10.37 6.33 -3.03
C THR A 254 -10.14 4.84 -3.24
N ASP A 255 -10.11 4.37 -4.49
CA ASP A 255 -9.83 2.96 -4.84
C ASP A 255 -8.48 2.49 -4.29
N PHE A 256 -7.47 3.37 -4.25
CA PHE A 256 -6.16 3.05 -3.68
C PHE A 256 -6.27 2.64 -2.21
N THR A 257 -7.11 3.32 -1.42
CA THR A 257 -7.41 2.91 -0.03
C THR A 257 -8.17 1.59 0.01
N PHE A 258 -9.15 1.38 -0.87
CA PHE A 258 -9.88 0.13 -0.90
C PHE A 258 -8.98 -1.07 -1.20
N TYR A 259 -8.00 -0.93 -2.08
CA TYR A 259 -7.02 -1.99 -2.31
C TYR A 259 -6.19 -2.31 -1.06
N PHE A 260 -5.84 -1.32 -0.24
CA PHE A 260 -5.19 -1.57 1.05
C PHE A 260 -6.08 -2.39 1.99
N TYR A 261 -7.39 -2.12 2.03
CA TYR A 261 -8.35 -2.93 2.77
C TYR A 261 -8.46 -4.35 2.22
N VAL A 262 -8.56 -4.51 0.90
CA VAL A 262 -8.62 -5.83 0.26
C VAL A 262 -7.40 -6.67 0.65
N VAL A 263 -6.21 -6.11 0.51
CA VAL A 263 -4.94 -6.73 0.89
C VAL A 263 -4.92 -7.09 2.38
N LEU A 264 -5.35 -6.17 3.25
CA LEU A 264 -5.38 -6.37 4.69
C LEU A 264 -6.33 -7.50 5.08
N ILE A 265 -7.54 -7.51 4.54
CA ILE A 265 -8.56 -8.51 4.85
C ILE A 265 -8.15 -9.88 4.28
N LEU A 266 -7.63 -9.93 3.07
CA LEU A 266 -7.15 -11.15 2.43
C LEU A 266 -6.05 -11.81 3.27
N GLY A 267 -5.06 -11.04 3.72
CA GLY A 267 -3.97 -11.53 4.55
C GLY A 267 -4.37 -11.86 5.99
N GLY A 268 -5.34 -11.13 6.52
CA GLY A 268 -5.84 -11.23 7.89
C GLY A 268 -5.52 -9.99 8.72
N ALA A 269 -6.56 -9.25 9.13
CA ALA A 269 -6.45 -8.09 9.99
C ALA A 269 -5.95 -8.46 11.39
N ALA A 270 -5.33 -7.49 12.08
CA ALA A 270 -4.71 -7.67 13.39
C ALA A 270 -3.56 -8.70 13.45
N ARG A 271 -3.00 -9.06 12.30
CA ARG A 271 -1.77 -9.88 12.19
C ARG A 271 -0.63 -9.04 11.63
N ILE A 272 0.56 -9.19 12.22
CA ILE A 272 1.73 -8.38 11.83
C ILE A 272 2.13 -8.66 10.39
N PHE A 273 2.21 -9.93 9.99
CA PHE A 273 2.57 -10.37 8.64
C PHE A 273 1.37 -10.45 7.67
N GLY A 274 0.14 -10.28 8.17
CA GLY A 274 -1.07 -10.35 7.36
C GLY A 274 -1.01 -9.44 6.12
N PRO A 275 -0.74 -8.14 6.28
CA PRO A 275 -0.69 -7.20 5.15
C PRO A 275 0.33 -7.57 4.07
N VAL A 276 1.50 -8.08 4.45
CA VAL A 276 2.56 -8.47 3.50
C VAL A 276 2.13 -9.69 2.69
N LEU A 277 1.62 -10.71 3.36
CA LEU A 277 1.14 -11.92 2.69
C LEU A 277 -0.10 -11.65 1.84
N GLY A 278 -1.00 -10.80 2.35
CA GLY A 278 -2.17 -10.37 1.60
C GLY A 278 -1.80 -9.60 0.33
N ALA A 279 -0.79 -8.71 0.38
CA ALA A 279 -0.30 -7.98 -0.77
C ALA A 279 0.34 -8.91 -1.81
N ALA A 280 1.20 -9.83 -1.36
CA ALA A 280 1.83 -10.80 -2.23
C ALA A 280 0.78 -11.68 -2.94
N LEU A 281 -0.18 -12.22 -2.19
CA LEU A 281 -1.23 -13.06 -2.77
C LEU A 281 -2.17 -12.28 -3.68
N PHE A 282 -2.57 -11.07 -3.30
CA PHE A 282 -3.45 -10.23 -4.13
C PHE A 282 -2.83 -9.96 -5.50
N TRP A 283 -1.57 -9.51 -5.53
CA TRP A 283 -0.88 -9.21 -6.77
C TRP A 283 -0.53 -10.45 -7.57
N PHE A 284 -0.27 -11.56 -6.90
CA PHE A 284 -0.11 -12.86 -7.55
C PHE A 284 -1.40 -13.29 -8.28
N LEU A 285 -2.53 -13.28 -7.58
CA LEU A 285 -3.83 -13.67 -8.15
C LEU A 285 -4.27 -12.70 -9.25
N TYR A 286 -4.08 -11.39 -9.04
CA TYR A 286 -4.40 -10.39 -10.06
C TYR A 286 -3.64 -10.66 -11.36
N ASN A 287 -2.34 -10.90 -11.27
CA ASN A 287 -1.51 -11.10 -12.46
C ASN A 287 -1.77 -12.46 -13.13
N ILE A 288 -1.99 -13.54 -12.37
CA ILE A 288 -2.39 -14.82 -12.96
C ILE A 288 -3.68 -14.66 -13.77
N LEU A 289 -4.69 -14.02 -13.19
CA LEU A 289 -5.96 -13.82 -13.89
C LEU A 289 -5.79 -12.89 -15.09
N ALA A 290 -5.11 -11.77 -14.94
CA ALA A 290 -4.91 -10.81 -16.02
C ALA A 290 -4.13 -11.39 -17.19
N GLN A 291 -2.94 -11.96 -16.92
CA GLN A 291 -2.08 -12.53 -17.96
C GLN A 291 -2.68 -13.82 -18.55
N GLY A 292 -3.33 -14.64 -17.72
CA GLY A 292 -4.02 -15.83 -18.17
C GLY A 292 -5.15 -15.51 -19.15
N LEU A 293 -5.98 -14.51 -18.85
CA LEU A 293 -7.04 -14.06 -19.75
C LEU A 293 -6.49 -13.43 -21.04
N ILE A 294 -5.46 -12.57 -20.93
CA ILE A 294 -4.81 -11.97 -22.11
C ILE A 294 -4.29 -13.08 -23.04
N GLN A 295 -3.58 -14.06 -22.51
CA GLN A 295 -3.07 -15.18 -23.31
C GLN A 295 -4.18 -16.09 -23.85
N ALA A 296 -5.28 -16.27 -23.12
CA ALA A 296 -6.43 -17.02 -23.61
C ALA A 296 -7.09 -16.35 -24.83
N ILE A 297 -7.17 -15.02 -24.80
CA ILE A 297 -7.67 -14.24 -25.95
C ILE A 297 -6.67 -14.32 -27.12
N GLN A 298 -5.37 -14.15 -26.89
CA GLN A 298 -4.33 -14.22 -27.92
C GLN A 298 -4.23 -15.61 -28.58
N ALA A 299 -4.51 -16.68 -27.82
CA ALA A 299 -4.53 -18.04 -28.30
C ALA A 299 -5.88 -18.44 -28.94
N GLU A 300 -6.79 -17.48 -29.15
CA GLU A 300 -8.15 -17.69 -29.70
C GLU A 300 -9.00 -18.73 -28.93
N VAL A 301 -8.59 -19.08 -27.71
CA VAL A 301 -9.40 -19.94 -26.81
C VAL A 301 -10.67 -19.23 -26.38
N ILE A 302 -10.56 -17.90 -26.16
CA ILE A 302 -11.69 -17.02 -25.93
C ILE A 302 -11.79 -16.11 -27.17
N PRO A 303 -12.88 -16.22 -27.95
CA PRO A 303 -13.05 -15.36 -29.12
C PRO A 303 -13.11 -13.88 -28.70
N SER A 304 -12.42 -13.01 -29.44
CA SER A 304 -12.40 -11.56 -29.21
C SER A 304 -13.80 -10.91 -29.34
N SER A 305 -14.75 -11.60 -29.95
CA SER A 305 -16.16 -11.20 -30.00
C SER A 305 -16.90 -11.35 -28.66
N VAL A 306 -16.36 -12.15 -27.72
CA VAL A 306 -16.94 -12.38 -26.37
C VAL A 306 -16.30 -11.50 -25.33
N ILE A 307 -14.96 -11.42 -25.34
CA ILE A 307 -14.16 -10.59 -24.42
C ILE A 307 -13.02 -9.96 -25.20
N ASP A 308 -13.00 -8.65 -25.23
CA ASP A 308 -11.88 -7.88 -25.80
C ASP A 308 -10.78 -7.65 -24.74
N SER A 309 -9.55 -7.43 -25.18
CA SER A 309 -8.39 -7.14 -24.34
C SER A 309 -8.61 -5.93 -23.41
N THR A 310 -9.42 -4.97 -23.83
CA THR A 310 -9.80 -3.79 -23.02
C THR A 310 -10.71 -4.13 -21.83
N GLN A 311 -11.43 -5.24 -21.91
CA GLN A 311 -12.36 -5.71 -20.87
C GLN A 311 -11.70 -6.61 -19.82
N VAL A 312 -10.46 -7.05 -20.05
CA VAL A 312 -9.73 -7.93 -19.13
C VAL A 312 -9.55 -7.27 -17.76
N GLY A 313 -9.17 -5.99 -17.68
CA GLY A 313 -8.98 -5.30 -16.42
C GLY A 313 -10.23 -5.29 -15.52
N PRO A 314 -11.37 -4.76 -16.00
CA PRO A 314 -12.64 -4.80 -15.26
C PRO A 314 -13.06 -6.21 -14.86
N LEU A 315 -12.88 -7.20 -15.75
CA LEU A 315 -13.25 -8.59 -15.46
C LEU A 315 -12.38 -9.19 -14.33
N VAL A 316 -11.09 -8.94 -14.34
CA VAL A 316 -10.18 -9.39 -13.27
C VAL A 316 -10.59 -8.79 -11.92
N PHE A 317 -10.93 -7.50 -11.88
CA PHE A 317 -11.41 -6.88 -10.65
C PHE A 317 -12.74 -7.46 -10.17
N PHE A 318 -13.64 -7.76 -11.09
CA PHE A 318 -14.90 -8.46 -10.75
C PHE A 318 -14.64 -9.84 -10.14
N LEU A 319 -13.76 -10.64 -10.76
CA LEU A 319 -13.40 -11.98 -10.28
C LEU A 319 -12.70 -11.93 -8.91
N LEU A 320 -11.78 -10.98 -8.71
CA LEU A 320 -11.13 -10.79 -7.42
C LEU A 320 -12.12 -10.33 -6.35
N GLY A 321 -13.04 -9.41 -6.68
CA GLY A 321 -14.09 -8.98 -5.78
C GLY A 321 -15.00 -10.13 -5.38
N LEU A 322 -15.43 -10.96 -6.35
CA LEU A 322 -16.20 -12.16 -6.08
C LEU A 322 -15.43 -13.15 -5.20
N GLY A 323 -14.15 -13.40 -5.51
CA GLY A 323 -13.27 -14.24 -4.71
C GLY A 323 -13.14 -13.74 -3.28
N MET A 324 -13.08 -12.41 -3.08
CA MET A 324 -13.02 -11.81 -1.75
C MET A 324 -14.34 -11.98 -0.98
N VAL A 325 -15.50 -11.82 -1.63
CA VAL A 325 -16.80 -12.08 -1.02
C VAL A 325 -16.89 -13.54 -0.57
N LEU A 326 -16.49 -14.47 -1.41
CA LEU A 326 -16.45 -15.90 -1.07
C LEU A 326 -15.48 -16.16 0.10
N LEU A 327 -14.30 -15.54 0.09
CA LEU A 327 -13.36 -15.67 1.21
C LEU A 327 -13.98 -15.16 2.51
N LEU A 328 -14.64 -14.01 2.52
CA LEU A 328 -15.30 -13.47 3.71
C LEU A 328 -16.43 -14.36 4.23
N ILE A 329 -17.16 -15.02 3.34
CA ILE A 329 -18.23 -15.97 3.71
C ILE A 329 -17.62 -17.23 4.37
N PHE A 330 -16.59 -17.82 3.76
CA PHE A 330 -16.01 -19.09 4.22
C PHE A 330 -14.91 -18.91 5.26
N ARG A 331 -14.16 -17.82 5.19
CA ARG A 331 -13.03 -17.49 6.08
C ARG A 331 -12.99 -16.00 6.44
N PRO A 332 -13.90 -15.50 7.28
CA PRO A 332 -13.98 -14.08 7.63
C PRO A 332 -12.71 -13.55 8.33
N GLN A 333 -11.90 -14.44 8.92
CA GLN A 333 -10.61 -14.08 9.53
C GLN A 333 -9.48 -13.82 8.52
N GLY A 334 -9.70 -13.99 7.22
CA GLY A 334 -8.63 -14.00 6.23
C GLY A 334 -7.78 -15.28 6.27
N LEU A 335 -6.63 -15.28 5.58
CA LEU A 335 -5.81 -16.49 5.44
C LEU A 335 -5.09 -16.89 6.74
N ILE A 336 -4.56 -15.91 7.49
CA ILE A 336 -3.73 -16.13 8.69
C ILE A 336 -4.43 -15.63 9.96
N GLY A 337 -5.63 -15.08 9.84
CA GLY A 337 -6.41 -14.57 10.96
C GLY A 337 -6.80 -15.64 11.96
N ASN A 338 -7.03 -15.24 13.22
CA ASN A 338 -7.51 -16.12 14.27
C ASN A 338 -9.02 -15.93 14.44
N ARG A 339 -9.78 -17.03 14.45
CA ARG A 339 -11.25 -16.98 14.63
C ARG A 339 -11.68 -16.27 15.92
N LYS A 340 -10.86 -16.32 16.96
CA LYS A 340 -11.14 -15.70 18.27
C LYS A 340 -10.98 -14.17 18.28
N GLU A 341 -10.27 -13.59 17.32
CA GLU A 341 -10.01 -12.15 17.26
C GLU A 341 -11.01 -11.38 16.37
N LEU A 342 -11.89 -12.08 15.66
CA LEU A 342 -12.87 -11.53 14.73
C LEU A 342 -14.32 -11.75 15.15
N MET A 343 -14.59 -12.18 16.36
CA MET A 343 -15.93 -12.07 16.90
C MET A 343 -16.26 -10.57 17.09
N PHE A 344 -16.64 -9.91 15.98
CA PHE A 344 -17.56 -8.80 16.05
C PHE A 344 -18.86 -9.41 16.61
N ASP A 345 -19.06 -9.29 17.91
CA ASP A 345 -20.31 -9.64 18.53
C ASP A 345 -21.36 -8.67 17.98
N VAL A 346 -22.04 -9.09 16.92
CA VAL A 346 -23.25 -8.45 16.44
C VAL A 346 -24.34 -8.84 17.42
N ARG A 347 -24.37 -8.16 18.55
CA ARG A 347 -25.52 -8.09 19.44
C ARG A 347 -26.17 -6.74 19.35
#